data_1d06c33f2b75959fa9116f06fd5ada71
#
_entry.id   1d06c33f2b75959fa9116f06fd5ada71
#
_cell.length_a   1.000
_cell.length_b   1.000
_cell.length_c   1.000
_cell.angle_alpha   90.00
_cell.angle_beta   90.00
_cell.angle_gamma   90.00
#
_symmetry.space_group_name_H-M   'P 1'
#
loop_
_entity.id
_entity.type
_entity.pdbx_description
1 polymer ?
#
loop_
_entity_poly.entity_id
_entity_poly.type
_entity_poly.pdbx_seq_one_letter_code
_entity_poly.pdbx_strand_id
1 'polypeptide(L)'
;MLLNSFGDLRNHRYHGLFGAIIIEPPAAQYYSNFFNRKESFSEQAVITAPGVKSFREFVLFAHNGIRLLDKDGNLIKTSEQGEDTGHGGVDHEDTGEKGFNYRSERFFNRLRRVPIVNRIFSSRTHGDPATPLLKAYTGERVIIRYLMPGDKPRNISFVLHGHNWLAQPDDPFSRRISVQGAVSAGGVYNIELENGASEYPGDYLYRSGSLKWDVESGMWGIFRVMKKGIGYCCTCVCRTFGNWWERQWFEKYE
;
A
#
# COMPACT_ATOMS: atom_id res chain seq x y z
N MET A 1 2.15 0.31 -16.99
CA MET A 1 1.66 1.54 -17.65
C MET A 1 0.42 2.02 -16.93
N LEU A 2 0.35 3.29 -16.57
CA LEU A 2 -0.84 3.89 -15.96
C LEU A 2 -1.88 4.19 -17.04
N LEU A 3 -3.13 3.89 -16.74
CA LEU A 3 -4.29 4.20 -17.59
C LEU A 3 -5.10 5.33 -16.95
N ASN A 4 -5.41 6.34 -17.75
CA ASN A 4 -6.27 7.45 -17.37
C ASN A 4 -7.40 7.61 -18.38
N SER A 5 -8.55 8.06 -17.93
CA SER A 5 -9.63 8.46 -18.83
C SER A 5 -9.33 9.82 -19.45
N PHE A 6 -9.54 9.91 -20.76
CA PHE A 6 -9.45 11.16 -21.52
C PHE A 6 -10.83 11.71 -21.91
N GLY A 7 -11.92 11.05 -21.49
CA GLY A 7 -13.27 11.52 -21.76
C GLY A 7 -13.65 12.79 -21.01
N ASP A 8 -13.16 12.91 -19.76
CA ASP A 8 -13.19 14.15 -18.99
C ASP A 8 -11.87 14.26 -18.24
N LEU A 9 -10.99 15.11 -18.74
CA LEU A 9 -9.61 15.26 -18.25
C LEU A 9 -9.51 15.72 -16.80
N ARG A 10 -10.52 16.39 -16.29
CA ARG A 10 -10.53 16.91 -14.93
C ARG A 10 -11.26 15.99 -13.96
N ASN A 11 -12.51 15.63 -14.28
CA ASN A 11 -13.39 15.00 -13.30
C ASN A 11 -13.15 13.50 -13.18
N HIS A 12 -12.92 12.79 -14.27
CA HIS A 12 -12.79 11.32 -14.21
C HIS A 12 -11.67 10.86 -13.27
N ARG A 13 -10.50 11.50 -13.30
CA ARG A 13 -9.40 11.18 -12.36
C ARG A 13 -9.71 11.55 -10.93
N TYR A 14 -10.36 12.69 -10.71
CA TYR A 14 -10.75 13.12 -9.37
C TYR A 14 -11.78 12.19 -8.73
N HIS A 15 -12.58 11.50 -9.54
CA HIS A 15 -13.53 10.49 -9.08
C HIS A 15 -12.98 9.06 -9.17
N GLY A 16 -11.68 8.89 -9.39
CA GLY A 16 -11.01 7.60 -9.27
C GLY A 16 -11.04 6.75 -10.54
N LEU A 17 -11.39 7.29 -11.71
CA LEU A 17 -11.36 6.53 -12.95
C LEU A 17 -9.95 6.45 -13.53
N PHE A 18 -9.16 5.57 -12.97
CA PHE A 18 -7.82 5.21 -13.42
C PHE A 18 -7.57 3.71 -13.24
N GLY A 19 -6.55 3.19 -13.88
CA GLY A 19 -6.15 1.79 -13.80
C GLY A 19 -4.70 1.60 -14.23
N ALA A 20 -4.28 0.36 -14.38
CA ALA A 20 -2.94 0.05 -14.88
C ALA A 20 -2.94 -1.19 -15.78
N ILE A 21 -1.98 -1.21 -16.70
CA ILE A 21 -1.54 -2.43 -17.38
C ILE A 21 -0.16 -2.77 -16.84
N ILE A 22 -0.03 -3.97 -16.29
CA ILE A 22 1.22 -4.55 -15.85
C ILE A 22 1.56 -5.70 -16.80
N ILE A 23 2.77 -5.68 -17.34
CA ILE A 23 3.26 -6.71 -18.25
C ILE A 23 4.15 -7.64 -17.43
N GLU A 24 3.70 -8.86 -17.31
CA GLU A 24 4.40 -9.92 -16.61
C GLU A 24 5.19 -10.81 -17.55
N PRO A 25 6.13 -11.64 -17.04
CA PRO A 25 6.85 -12.61 -17.85
C PRO A 25 5.89 -13.52 -18.63
N PRO A 26 6.30 -14.02 -19.81
CA PRO A 26 5.48 -14.96 -20.59
C PRO A 26 5.04 -16.17 -19.76
N ALA A 27 3.78 -16.58 -19.91
CA ALA A 27 3.14 -17.67 -19.19
C ALA A 27 3.08 -17.49 -17.67
N ALA A 28 3.09 -16.24 -17.17
CA ALA A 28 2.92 -15.94 -15.77
C ALA A 28 1.59 -16.49 -15.23
N GLN A 29 1.65 -16.99 -14.02
CA GLN A 29 0.49 -17.46 -13.25
C GLN A 29 0.44 -16.72 -11.92
N TYR A 30 -0.78 -16.46 -11.46
CA TYR A 30 -1.07 -15.66 -10.28
C TYR A 30 -1.67 -16.55 -9.20
N TYR A 31 -1.15 -16.44 -7.98
CA TYR A 31 -1.63 -17.18 -6.83
C TYR A 31 -1.97 -16.22 -5.70
N SER A 32 -3.04 -16.55 -4.95
CA SER A 32 -3.40 -15.75 -3.79
C SER A 32 -2.30 -15.79 -2.72
N ASN A 33 -2.20 -14.72 -1.96
CA ASN A 33 -1.19 -14.56 -0.91
C ASN A 33 -1.21 -15.63 0.18
N PHE A 34 -2.36 -16.29 0.42
CA PHE A 34 -2.55 -17.14 1.61
C PHE A 34 -2.96 -18.56 1.30
N PHE A 35 -3.66 -18.79 0.20
CA PHE A 35 -4.32 -20.06 -0.06
C PHE A 35 -3.73 -20.83 -1.23
N ASN A 36 -2.66 -20.33 -1.82
CA ASN A 36 -2.06 -20.89 -3.03
C ASN A 36 -3.10 -21.19 -4.14
N ARG A 37 -4.21 -20.43 -4.12
CA ARG A 37 -5.29 -20.54 -5.08
C ARG A 37 -4.94 -19.72 -6.31
N LYS A 38 -5.07 -20.30 -7.47
CA LYS A 38 -4.89 -19.58 -8.74
C LYS A 38 -5.92 -18.49 -8.88
N GLU A 39 -5.46 -17.29 -9.24
CA GLU A 39 -6.28 -16.11 -9.43
C GLU A 39 -6.22 -15.63 -10.88
N SER A 40 -7.26 -14.97 -11.36
CA SER A 40 -7.27 -14.36 -12.69
C SER A 40 -6.66 -12.96 -12.69
N PHE A 41 -6.87 -12.22 -11.60
CA PHE A 41 -6.24 -10.92 -11.33
C PHE A 41 -6.30 -10.61 -9.84
N SER A 42 -5.36 -9.82 -9.33
CA SER A 42 -5.37 -9.34 -7.96
C SER A 42 -4.42 -8.15 -7.82
N GLU A 43 -4.71 -7.24 -6.89
CA GLU A 43 -3.79 -6.17 -6.48
C GLU A 43 -2.60 -6.70 -5.67
N GLN A 44 -2.67 -7.94 -5.21
CA GLN A 44 -1.64 -8.63 -4.44
C GLN A 44 -1.61 -10.10 -4.85
N ALA A 45 -0.52 -10.56 -5.41
CA ALA A 45 -0.38 -11.94 -5.86
C ALA A 45 1.06 -12.46 -5.71
N VAL A 46 1.21 -13.76 -5.71
CA VAL A 46 2.48 -14.42 -5.99
C VAL A 46 2.51 -14.75 -7.47
N ILE A 47 3.51 -14.24 -8.16
CA ILE A 47 3.72 -14.43 -9.60
C ILE A 47 4.73 -15.55 -9.78
N THR A 48 4.39 -16.51 -10.63
CA THR A 48 5.29 -17.59 -11.08
C THR A 48 5.32 -17.63 -12.59
N ALA A 49 6.50 -17.79 -13.16
CA ALA A 49 6.69 -17.94 -14.61
C ALA A 49 7.86 -18.86 -14.91
N PRO A 50 7.87 -19.55 -16.06
CA PRO A 50 9.00 -20.40 -16.46
C PRO A 50 10.31 -19.61 -16.53
N GLY A 51 11.37 -20.13 -15.92
CA GLY A 51 12.70 -19.51 -15.94
C GLY A 51 12.85 -18.25 -15.06
N VAL A 52 11.82 -17.83 -14.35
CA VAL A 52 11.85 -16.66 -13.46
C VAL A 52 11.63 -17.10 -12.02
N LYS A 53 12.49 -16.61 -11.10
CA LYS A 53 12.27 -16.82 -9.67
C LYS A 53 10.94 -16.16 -9.26
N SER A 54 10.06 -16.92 -8.61
CA SER A 54 8.78 -16.42 -8.14
C SER A 54 8.96 -15.19 -7.25
N PHE A 55 8.02 -14.28 -7.33
CA PHE A 55 8.00 -13.05 -6.53
C PHE A 55 6.60 -12.71 -6.08
N ARG A 56 6.53 -11.98 -4.99
CA ARG A 56 5.29 -11.40 -4.50
C ARG A 56 5.14 -10.01 -5.09
N GLU A 57 4.00 -9.75 -5.67
CA GLU A 57 3.69 -8.46 -6.25
C GLU A 57 2.61 -7.74 -5.44
N PHE A 58 2.79 -6.43 -5.30
CA PHE A 58 1.80 -5.51 -4.78
C PHE A 58 1.59 -4.37 -5.78
N VAL A 59 0.35 -4.05 -6.07
CA VAL A 59 -0.02 -2.91 -6.92
C VAL A 59 -0.61 -1.83 -6.04
N LEU A 60 0.07 -0.69 -5.93
CA LEU A 60 -0.33 0.45 -5.13
C LEU A 60 -0.60 1.67 -6.01
N PHE A 61 -1.85 2.08 -6.08
CA PHE A 61 -2.25 3.37 -6.61
C PHE A 61 -2.24 4.39 -5.47
N ALA A 62 -1.30 5.31 -5.51
CA ALA A 62 -1.27 6.42 -4.57
C ALA A 62 -2.19 7.53 -5.07
N HIS A 63 -3.05 8.03 -4.24
CA HIS A 63 -3.92 9.15 -4.58
C HIS A 63 -3.88 10.23 -3.50
N ASN A 64 -3.71 11.46 -3.93
CA ASN A 64 -3.58 12.63 -3.05
C ASN A 64 -4.79 13.56 -3.10
N GLY A 65 -5.95 13.08 -3.52
CA GLY A 65 -7.15 13.89 -3.55
C GLY A 65 -8.29 13.34 -4.40
N ILE A 66 -8.77 12.13 -4.12
CA ILE A 66 -9.99 11.60 -4.74
C ILE A 66 -11.20 12.29 -4.13
N ARG A 67 -12.13 12.72 -4.98
CA ARG A 67 -13.42 13.30 -4.58
C ARG A 67 -14.46 12.20 -4.53
N LEU A 68 -14.91 11.88 -3.34
CA LEU A 68 -15.97 10.90 -3.13
C LEU A 68 -17.34 11.57 -3.25
N LEU A 69 -18.25 10.88 -3.93
CA LEU A 69 -19.66 11.28 -4.03
C LEU A 69 -20.54 10.33 -3.22
N ASP A 70 -21.60 10.86 -2.64
CA ASP A 70 -22.65 10.05 -2.03
C ASP A 70 -23.56 9.42 -3.11
N LYS A 71 -24.53 8.62 -2.68
CA LYS A 71 -25.52 7.97 -3.57
C LYS A 71 -26.37 8.96 -4.38
N ASP A 72 -26.47 10.20 -3.94
CA ASP A 72 -27.28 11.25 -4.57
C ASP A 72 -26.39 12.16 -5.46
N GLY A 73 -25.09 11.84 -5.58
CA GLY A 73 -24.12 12.58 -6.40
C GLY A 73 -23.54 13.83 -5.73
N ASN A 74 -23.79 14.03 -4.44
CA ASN A 74 -23.20 15.15 -3.71
C ASN A 74 -21.79 14.82 -3.23
N LEU A 75 -20.92 15.81 -3.20
CA LEU A 75 -19.55 15.65 -2.70
C LEU A 75 -19.57 15.34 -1.20
N ILE A 76 -19.01 14.20 -0.82
CA ILE A 76 -18.75 13.89 0.58
C ILE A 76 -17.65 14.82 1.08
N LYS A 77 -18.00 15.72 2.01
CA LYS A 77 -17.02 16.63 2.62
C LYS A 77 -15.99 15.84 3.43
N THR A 78 -14.76 16.04 3.10
CA THR A 78 -13.65 15.55 3.93
C THR A 78 -13.42 16.54 5.08
N SER A 79 -12.80 16.10 6.17
CA SER A 79 -12.55 16.95 7.35
C SER A 79 -11.78 18.24 7.05
N GLU A 80 -11.02 18.27 5.95
CA GLU A 80 -10.24 19.42 5.52
C GLU A 80 -11.06 20.49 4.78
N GLN A 81 -12.29 20.17 4.38
CA GLN A 81 -13.17 21.11 3.67
C GLN A 81 -14.04 21.98 4.59
N GLY A 82 -13.98 21.77 5.89
CA GLY A 82 -14.92 22.38 6.82
C GLY A 82 -14.37 23.37 7.83
N GLU A 83 -13.07 23.42 8.02
CA GLU A 83 -12.47 24.33 8.98
C GLU A 83 -11.62 25.37 8.26
N ASP A 84 -12.12 26.60 8.22
CA ASP A 84 -11.31 27.79 8.04
C ASP A 84 -10.39 27.91 9.26
N THR A 85 -9.23 27.28 9.19
CA THR A 85 -8.26 27.26 10.30
C THR A 85 -7.56 28.60 10.53
N GLY A 86 -8.07 29.68 9.93
CA GLY A 86 -7.56 31.06 10.16
C GLY A 86 -6.12 31.30 9.68
N HIS A 87 -5.50 30.33 9.06
CA HIS A 87 -4.14 30.40 8.54
C HIS A 87 -4.18 30.46 7.00
N GLY A 88 -4.64 31.60 6.48
CA GLY A 88 -4.42 32.01 5.11
C GLY A 88 -4.79 31.00 4.04
N GLY A 89 -6.07 30.93 3.68
CA GLY A 89 -6.56 30.28 2.47
C GLY A 89 -6.47 28.76 2.50
N VAL A 90 -7.62 28.10 2.57
CA VAL A 90 -7.71 26.66 2.25
C VAL A 90 -7.19 26.49 0.83
N ASP A 91 -6.07 25.79 0.66
CA ASP A 91 -5.57 25.41 -0.63
C ASP A 91 -6.57 24.43 -1.25
N HIS A 92 -7.50 24.95 -2.05
CA HIS A 92 -8.54 24.16 -2.72
C HIS A 92 -7.95 23.01 -3.57
N GLU A 93 -6.68 23.11 -3.91
CA GLU A 93 -5.97 22.07 -4.63
C GLU A 93 -5.61 20.87 -3.76
N ASP A 94 -5.63 21.00 -2.43
CA ASP A 94 -5.27 19.93 -1.48
C ASP A 94 -6.46 19.20 -0.86
N THR A 95 -7.64 19.40 -1.40
CA THR A 95 -8.87 18.75 -0.95
C THR A 95 -9.03 17.33 -1.49
N GLY A 96 -9.78 16.48 -0.81
CA GLY A 96 -10.12 15.12 -1.20
C GLY A 96 -9.40 14.04 -0.41
N GLU A 97 -9.81 12.80 -0.60
CA GLU A 97 -9.25 11.66 0.12
C GLU A 97 -7.84 11.33 -0.35
N LYS A 98 -6.94 11.17 0.62
CA LYS A 98 -5.55 10.76 0.41
C LYS A 98 -5.32 9.35 0.93
N GLY A 99 -4.66 8.52 0.14
CA GLY A 99 -4.44 7.13 0.53
C GLY A 99 -3.92 6.25 -0.60
N PHE A 100 -4.23 4.95 -0.50
CA PHE A 100 -3.80 3.93 -1.44
C PHE A 100 -4.97 3.05 -1.84
N ASN A 101 -5.09 2.71 -3.12
CA ASN A 101 -6.12 1.80 -3.64
C ASN A 101 -7.53 2.17 -3.17
N TYR A 102 -7.89 3.46 -3.28
CA TYR A 102 -9.17 4.05 -2.84
C TYR A 102 -9.46 3.96 -1.33
N ARG A 103 -8.45 3.67 -0.51
CA ARG A 103 -8.57 3.52 0.95
C ARG A 103 -7.68 4.53 1.67
N SER A 104 -8.18 5.04 2.78
CA SER A 104 -7.53 6.03 3.61
C SER A 104 -7.62 5.64 5.08
N GLU A 105 -6.57 5.90 5.86
CA GLU A 105 -6.57 5.64 7.30
C GLU A 105 -6.14 6.90 8.05
N ARG A 106 -7.07 7.81 8.30
CA ARG A 106 -6.80 9.10 8.96
C ARG A 106 -6.48 8.94 10.44
N PHE A 107 -5.54 9.73 10.93
CA PHE A 107 -5.21 9.77 12.35
C PHE A 107 -6.43 10.13 13.21
N PHE A 108 -7.24 11.07 12.75
CA PHE A 108 -8.47 11.44 13.44
C PHE A 108 -9.38 10.24 13.74
N ASN A 109 -9.56 9.33 12.79
CA ASN A 109 -10.41 8.15 12.96
C ASN A 109 -9.86 7.17 14.02
N ARG A 110 -8.53 7.06 14.13
CA ARG A 110 -7.87 6.24 15.14
C ARG A 110 -7.94 6.89 16.52
N LEU A 111 -7.56 8.17 16.61
CA LEU A 111 -7.50 8.90 17.87
C LEU A 111 -8.88 9.15 18.47
N ARG A 112 -9.92 9.30 17.65
CA ARG A 112 -11.31 9.39 18.15
C ARG A 112 -11.74 8.11 18.89
N ARG A 113 -11.24 6.94 18.49
CA ARG A 113 -11.55 5.67 19.15
C ARG A 113 -10.65 5.40 20.34
N VAL A 114 -9.36 5.60 20.18
CA VAL A 114 -8.34 5.39 21.23
C VAL A 114 -7.32 6.54 21.16
N PRO A 115 -7.38 7.52 22.08
CA PRO A 115 -6.58 8.74 21.99
C PRO A 115 -5.12 8.55 22.46
N ILE A 116 -4.41 7.56 21.89
CA ILE A 116 -3.02 7.25 22.23
C ILE A 116 -2.11 7.55 21.02
N VAL A 117 -1.61 8.77 20.94
CA VAL A 117 -0.85 9.30 19.80
C VAL A 117 0.41 8.48 19.50
N ASN A 118 1.19 8.11 20.51
CA ASN A 118 2.43 7.35 20.35
C ASN A 118 2.23 5.90 19.88
N ARG A 119 0.98 5.45 19.77
CA ARG A 119 0.60 4.15 19.22
C ARG A 119 -0.24 4.23 17.96
N ILE A 120 -0.24 5.39 17.29
CA ILE A 120 -1.10 5.66 16.14
C ILE A 120 -0.96 4.62 15.01
N PHE A 121 0.23 4.07 14.79
CA PHE A 121 0.50 3.05 13.78
C PHE A 121 0.34 1.62 14.28
N SER A 122 0.01 1.42 15.55
CA SER A 122 -0.06 0.09 16.16
C SER A 122 -1.34 -0.64 15.77
N SER A 123 -1.23 -1.77 15.08
CA SER A 123 -2.35 -2.67 14.82
C SER A 123 -2.89 -3.30 16.10
N ARG A 124 -2.06 -3.53 17.10
CA ARG A 124 -2.51 -4.06 18.40
C ARG A 124 -3.45 -3.09 19.12
N THR A 125 -3.22 -1.78 18.97
CA THR A 125 -4.02 -0.74 19.66
C THR A 125 -5.27 -0.35 18.88
N HIS A 126 -5.15 -0.21 17.55
CA HIS A 126 -6.19 0.38 16.72
C HIS A 126 -6.79 -0.59 15.69
N GLY A 127 -6.27 -1.83 15.61
CA GLY A 127 -6.52 -2.73 14.49
C GLY A 127 -5.66 -2.42 13.27
N ASP A 128 -5.73 -3.29 12.26
CA ASP A 128 -5.06 -3.05 10.99
C ASP A 128 -5.64 -1.81 10.28
N PRO A 129 -4.82 -1.04 9.55
CA PRO A 129 -5.30 0.14 8.84
C PRO A 129 -6.29 -0.24 7.72
N ALA A 130 -7.18 0.68 7.38
CA ALA A 130 -8.09 0.52 6.24
C ALA A 130 -7.37 0.50 4.89
N THR A 131 -6.20 1.13 4.79
CA THR A 131 -5.31 1.06 3.63
C THR A 131 -4.81 -0.35 3.39
N PRO A 132 -4.31 -0.70 2.18
CA PRO A 132 -3.87 -2.06 1.89
C PRO A 132 -2.86 -2.58 2.91
N LEU A 133 -3.16 -3.71 3.53
CA LEU A 133 -2.22 -4.44 4.37
C LEU A 133 -1.37 -5.35 3.48
N LEU A 134 -0.14 -4.94 3.19
CA LEU A 134 0.78 -5.72 2.38
C LEU A 134 1.39 -6.83 3.25
N LYS A 135 1.38 -8.06 2.77
CA LYS A 135 1.86 -9.22 3.55
C LYS A 135 2.86 -10.04 2.74
N ALA A 136 4.03 -10.31 3.33
CA ALA A 136 5.06 -11.16 2.75
C ALA A 136 5.69 -12.05 3.83
N TYR A 137 6.43 -13.06 3.40
CA TYR A 137 7.25 -13.86 4.30
C TYR A 137 8.70 -13.35 4.31
N THR A 138 9.40 -13.60 5.42
CA THR A 138 10.83 -13.25 5.56
C THR A 138 11.65 -13.74 4.36
N GLY A 139 12.47 -12.88 3.77
CA GLY A 139 13.33 -13.17 2.62
C GLY A 139 12.59 -13.44 1.29
N GLU A 140 11.28 -13.24 1.25
CA GLU A 140 10.51 -13.41 0.03
C GLU A 140 10.81 -12.27 -0.95
N ARG A 141 11.08 -12.61 -2.23
CA ARG A 141 11.27 -11.59 -3.27
C ARG A 141 9.98 -10.79 -3.44
N VAL A 142 10.06 -9.48 -3.33
CA VAL A 142 8.91 -8.56 -3.36
C VAL A 142 9.14 -7.50 -4.40
N ILE A 143 8.11 -7.26 -5.23
CA ILE A 143 8.03 -6.14 -6.18
C ILE A 143 6.77 -5.32 -5.85
N ILE A 144 6.95 -4.02 -5.65
CA ILE A 144 5.86 -3.08 -5.47
C ILE A 144 5.73 -2.25 -6.75
N ARG A 145 4.58 -2.37 -7.43
CA ARG A 145 4.22 -1.51 -8.56
C ARG A 145 3.54 -0.27 -7.97
N TYR A 146 4.30 0.79 -7.85
CA TYR A 146 3.82 2.04 -7.28
C TYR A 146 3.42 3.01 -8.39
N LEU A 147 2.15 3.41 -8.40
CA LEU A 147 1.56 4.24 -9.44
C LEU A 147 0.92 5.48 -8.83
N MET A 148 1.13 6.63 -9.46
CA MET A 148 0.54 7.91 -9.05
C MET A 148 -0.46 8.41 -10.10
N PRO A 149 -1.72 7.96 -10.05
CA PRO A 149 -2.76 8.40 -10.99
C PRO A 149 -3.28 9.81 -10.71
N GLY A 150 -2.97 10.37 -9.53
CA GLY A 150 -3.43 11.70 -9.13
C GLY A 150 -3.04 12.80 -10.12
N ASP A 151 -3.75 13.92 -10.06
CA ASP A 151 -3.55 15.06 -10.93
C ASP A 151 -3.31 16.36 -10.16
N LYS A 152 -3.00 16.24 -8.89
CA LYS A 152 -2.67 17.42 -8.09
C LYS A 152 -1.23 17.86 -8.34
N PRO A 153 -0.95 19.16 -8.38
CA PRO A 153 0.37 19.70 -8.74
C PRO A 153 1.42 19.52 -7.63
N ARG A 154 1.20 18.57 -6.72
CA ARG A 154 2.11 18.29 -5.62
C ARG A 154 2.81 16.96 -5.82
N ASN A 155 4.12 17.01 -5.78
CA ASN A 155 4.92 15.81 -5.70
C ASN A 155 4.79 15.19 -4.32
N ILE A 156 4.66 13.88 -4.29
CA ILE A 156 4.74 13.08 -3.08
C ILE A 156 6.00 12.23 -3.10
N SER A 157 6.24 11.49 -2.05
CA SER A 157 7.26 10.45 -2.04
C SER A 157 6.69 9.16 -1.46
N PHE A 158 7.28 8.04 -1.82
CA PHE A 158 6.99 6.75 -1.21
C PHE A 158 8.13 6.36 -0.28
N VAL A 159 7.82 6.10 0.96
CA VAL A 159 8.76 5.67 2.01
C VAL A 159 8.35 4.29 2.47
N LEU A 160 9.28 3.33 2.48
CA LEU A 160 9.09 2.03 3.10
C LEU A 160 10.17 1.82 4.16
N HIS A 161 9.77 1.81 5.42
CA HIS A 161 10.69 1.67 6.53
C HIS A 161 11.34 0.28 6.55
N GLY A 162 12.63 0.24 6.93
CA GLY A 162 13.38 -1.00 7.07
C GLY A 162 13.71 -1.76 5.77
N HIS A 163 13.43 -1.17 4.61
CA HIS A 163 13.72 -1.74 3.30
C HIS A 163 14.39 -0.72 2.38
N ASN A 164 15.15 -1.23 1.41
CA ASN A 164 15.77 -0.43 0.37
C ASN A 164 15.63 -1.13 -1.00
N TRP A 165 15.90 -0.37 -2.05
CA TRP A 165 15.84 -0.82 -3.45
C TRP A 165 16.78 0.04 -4.31
N LEU A 166 17.02 -0.38 -5.54
CA LEU A 166 17.76 0.42 -6.51
C LEU A 166 16.87 1.54 -7.06
N ALA A 167 17.39 2.76 -7.13
CA ALA A 167 16.67 3.90 -7.71
C ALA A 167 16.29 3.63 -9.18
N GLN A 168 17.12 2.88 -9.89
CA GLN A 168 16.86 2.36 -11.24
C GLN A 168 17.03 0.84 -11.21
N PRO A 169 15.94 0.07 -11.29
CA PRO A 169 15.96 -1.38 -11.07
C PRO A 169 16.87 -2.15 -12.05
N ASP A 170 16.97 -1.66 -13.29
CA ASP A 170 17.74 -2.31 -14.37
C ASP A 170 19.23 -1.93 -14.38
N ASP A 171 19.67 -1.06 -13.47
CA ASP A 171 21.05 -0.64 -13.32
C ASP A 171 21.65 -1.13 -11.98
N PRO A 172 22.51 -2.17 -11.98
CA PRO A 172 23.11 -2.70 -10.77
C PRO A 172 24.05 -1.72 -10.07
N PHE A 173 24.48 -0.67 -10.76
CA PHE A 173 25.30 0.42 -10.20
C PHE A 173 24.46 1.58 -9.67
N SER A 174 23.15 1.49 -9.81
CA SER A 174 22.24 2.49 -9.31
C SER A 174 22.34 2.65 -7.79
N ARG A 175 22.06 3.87 -7.35
CA ARG A 175 22.03 4.19 -5.92
C ARG A 175 20.92 3.41 -5.21
N ARG A 176 21.24 2.87 -4.03
CA ARG A 176 20.26 2.30 -3.11
C ARG A 176 19.51 3.41 -2.39
N ILE A 177 18.21 3.30 -2.36
CA ILE A 177 17.29 4.25 -1.72
C ILE A 177 16.26 3.50 -0.86
N SER A 178 15.73 4.16 0.16
CA SER A 178 14.58 3.73 0.97
C SER A 178 13.39 4.70 0.84
N VAL A 179 13.57 5.71 -0.01
CA VAL A 179 12.56 6.71 -0.33
C VAL A 179 12.56 6.97 -1.83
N GLN A 180 11.45 6.68 -2.48
CA GLN A 180 11.21 7.11 -3.85
C GLN A 180 10.72 8.55 -3.81
N GLY A 181 11.60 9.49 -4.11
CA GLY A 181 11.27 10.90 -4.18
C GLY A 181 10.65 11.29 -5.52
N ALA A 182 10.18 12.53 -5.58
CA ALA A 182 9.67 13.17 -6.80
C ALA A 182 8.57 12.35 -7.52
N VAL A 183 7.69 11.69 -6.77
CA VAL A 183 6.54 10.99 -7.33
C VAL A 183 5.50 12.02 -7.74
N SER A 184 5.40 12.25 -9.03
CA SER A 184 4.46 13.19 -9.65
C SER A 184 3.30 12.49 -10.32
N ALA A 185 2.28 13.24 -10.70
CA ALA A 185 1.14 12.76 -11.49
C ALA A 185 1.62 12.02 -12.75
N GLY A 186 1.07 10.83 -12.98
CA GLY A 186 1.48 9.96 -14.08
C GLY A 186 2.71 9.09 -13.79
N GLY A 187 3.38 9.26 -12.64
CA GLY A 187 4.55 8.48 -12.27
C GLY A 187 4.24 7.00 -12.06
N VAL A 188 5.12 6.14 -12.56
CA VAL A 188 5.05 4.67 -12.42
C VAL A 188 6.44 4.17 -12.01
N TYR A 189 6.49 3.43 -10.92
CA TYR A 189 7.74 2.93 -10.36
C TYR A 189 7.64 1.43 -10.09
N ASN A 190 8.66 0.70 -10.49
CA ASN A 190 8.85 -0.70 -10.13
C ASN A 190 9.87 -0.75 -8.99
N ILE A 191 9.41 -1.07 -7.80
CA ILE A 191 10.23 -1.10 -6.59
C ILE A 191 10.47 -2.57 -6.24
N GLU A 192 11.63 -3.09 -6.62
CA GLU A 192 12.07 -4.42 -6.21
C GLU A 192 12.89 -4.29 -4.93
N LEU A 193 12.40 -4.88 -3.83
CA LEU A 193 13.08 -4.82 -2.55
C LEU A 193 14.41 -5.58 -2.61
N GLU A 194 15.50 -4.92 -2.25
CA GLU A 194 16.81 -5.55 -2.16
C GLU A 194 16.80 -6.63 -1.08
N ASN A 195 17.26 -7.83 -1.41
CA ASN A 195 17.15 -9.03 -0.56
C ASN A 195 15.72 -9.46 -0.20
N GLY A 196 14.68 -8.85 -0.84
CA GLY A 196 13.28 -9.16 -0.58
C GLY A 196 12.74 -8.55 0.70
N ALA A 197 11.68 -9.17 1.25
CA ALA A 197 11.12 -8.76 2.54
C ALA A 197 12.14 -9.02 3.67
N SER A 198 12.15 -8.16 4.68
CA SER A 198 13.09 -8.23 5.81
C SER A 198 13.23 -9.64 6.37
N GLU A 199 14.43 -10.00 6.82
CA GLU A 199 14.67 -11.24 7.56
C GLU A 199 14.02 -11.23 8.96
N TYR A 200 13.71 -10.05 9.48
CA TYR A 200 13.05 -9.88 10.76
C TYR A 200 11.54 -9.76 10.58
N PRO A 201 10.73 -10.68 11.15
CA PRO A 201 9.28 -10.56 11.14
C PRO A 201 8.84 -9.30 11.89
N GLY A 202 7.80 -8.64 11.40
CA GLY A 202 7.28 -7.43 12.02
C GLY A 202 6.44 -6.58 11.08
N ASP A 203 5.89 -5.52 11.63
CA ASP A 203 5.13 -4.52 10.89
C ASP A 203 6.04 -3.35 10.51
N TYR A 204 6.15 -3.09 9.23
CA TYR A 204 6.92 -2.00 8.64
C TYR A 204 5.97 -0.97 8.06
N LEU A 205 6.19 0.29 8.38
CA LEU A 205 5.36 1.38 7.88
C LEU A 205 5.72 1.70 6.42
N TYR A 206 4.73 1.74 5.54
CA TYR A 206 4.83 2.42 4.26
C TYR A 206 3.95 3.67 4.25
N ARG A 207 4.40 4.75 3.61
CA ARG A 207 3.73 6.03 3.68
C ARG A 207 4.18 7.03 2.63
N SER A 208 3.46 8.14 2.48
CA SER A 208 3.98 9.34 1.85
C SER A 208 5.08 10.00 2.71
N GLY A 209 5.91 10.84 2.10
CA GLY A 209 6.95 11.60 2.79
C GLY A 209 6.41 12.77 3.61
N SER A 210 5.33 13.38 3.20
CA SER A 210 4.71 14.51 3.89
C SER A 210 3.87 14.03 5.08
N LEU A 211 4.31 14.37 6.30
CA LEU A 211 3.64 13.86 7.50
C LEU A 211 2.29 14.53 7.72
N LYS A 212 2.26 15.86 7.76
CA LYS A 212 1.04 16.62 8.07
C LYS A 212 0.00 16.51 6.95
N TRP A 213 0.42 16.72 5.71
CA TRP A 213 -0.51 16.82 4.57
C TRP A 213 -1.03 15.48 4.08
N ASP A 214 -0.19 14.45 4.13
CA ASP A 214 -0.52 13.16 3.55
C ASP A 214 -0.74 12.07 4.60
N VAL A 215 0.23 11.86 5.49
CA VAL A 215 0.18 10.74 6.44
C VAL A 215 -0.93 10.93 7.47
N GLU A 216 -1.06 12.11 8.06
CA GLU A 216 -2.14 12.45 8.98
C GLU A 216 -3.51 12.32 8.31
N SER A 217 -3.59 12.69 7.03
CA SER A 217 -4.79 12.58 6.20
C SER A 217 -5.07 11.16 5.68
N GLY A 218 -4.19 10.18 5.97
CA GLY A 218 -4.49 8.76 5.73
C GLY A 218 -3.60 8.05 4.72
N MET A 219 -2.56 8.70 4.20
CA MET A 219 -1.67 8.13 3.18
C MET A 219 -0.52 7.35 3.80
N TRP A 220 -0.85 6.29 4.50
CA TRP A 220 0.08 5.34 5.11
C TRP A 220 -0.57 3.96 5.25
N GLY A 221 0.26 2.94 5.45
CA GLY A 221 -0.21 1.58 5.68
C GLY A 221 0.91 0.71 6.25
N ILE A 222 0.62 -0.57 6.40
CA ILE A 222 1.53 -1.55 7.02
C ILE A 222 1.96 -2.59 5.98
N PHE A 223 3.25 -2.80 5.90
CA PHE A 223 3.86 -3.97 5.26
C PHE A 223 4.24 -4.96 6.35
N ARG A 224 3.46 -6.04 6.47
CA ARG A 224 3.64 -7.08 7.48
C ARG A 224 4.50 -8.20 6.95
N VAL A 225 5.66 -8.38 7.56
CA VAL A 225 6.58 -9.48 7.26
C VAL A 225 6.35 -10.59 8.26
N MET A 226 5.91 -11.73 7.79
CA MET A 226 5.63 -12.91 8.59
C MET A 226 6.79 -13.89 8.55
N LYS A 227 7.04 -14.60 9.64
CA LYS A 227 8.06 -15.64 9.67
C LYS A 227 7.69 -16.76 8.68
N LYS A 228 8.62 -17.12 7.81
CA LYS A 228 8.45 -18.28 6.95
C LYS A 228 8.43 -19.54 7.83
N GLY A 229 7.32 -20.28 7.83
CA GLY A 229 7.20 -21.51 8.58
C GLY A 229 8.21 -22.54 8.13
N ILE A 230 8.78 -23.30 9.05
CA ILE A 230 9.57 -24.49 8.73
C ILE A 230 8.56 -25.53 8.25
N GLY A 231 8.51 -25.73 6.93
CA GLY A 231 7.84 -26.88 6.31
C GLY A 231 6.32 -26.80 6.17
N TYR A 232 5.84 -26.15 5.13
CA TYR A 232 4.64 -26.70 4.46
C TYR A 232 5.11 -27.70 3.41
N CYS A 233 5.23 -28.94 3.84
CA CYS A 233 5.30 -30.07 2.93
C CYS A 233 3.93 -30.17 2.24
N CYS A 234 3.89 -30.10 0.91
CA CYS A 234 2.69 -30.10 0.08
C CYS A 234 1.81 -31.38 0.15
N THR A 235 1.96 -32.23 1.16
CA THR A 235 1.25 -33.51 1.27
C THR A 235 0.50 -33.75 2.59
N CYS A 236 0.46 -32.80 3.50
CA CYS A 236 -0.35 -32.96 4.72
C CYS A 236 -1.67 -32.20 4.62
N VAL A 237 -2.74 -32.94 4.41
CA VAL A 237 -4.14 -32.50 4.56
C VAL A 237 -4.33 -31.87 5.93
N CYS A 238 -4.36 -30.55 5.99
CA CYS A 238 -4.71 -29.80 7.20
C CYS A 238 -6.19 -29.96 7.53
N ARG A 239 -6.54 -31.00 8.29
CA ARG A 239 -7.87 -31.11 8.91
C ARG A 239 -7.92 -30.73 10.39
N THR A 240 -6.84 -30.25 11.02
CA THR A 240 -6.82 -30.01 12.48
C THR A 240 -5.94 -28.87 12.97
N PHE A 241 -5.99 -27.67 12.40
CA PHE A 241 -5.28 -26.52 12.98
C PHE A 241 -6.07 -25.20 12.94
N GLY A 242 -7.40 -25.27 13.16
CA GLY A 242 -8.24 -24.07 13.24
C GLY A 242 -8.03 -23.21 14.50
N ASN A 243 -7.37 -23.71 15.55
CA ASN A 243 -7.39 -23.03 16.86
C ASN A 243 -6.04 -22.98 17.60
N TRP A 244 -4.92 -23.34 16.99
CA TRP A 244 -3.65 -23.39 17.72
C TRP A 244 -2.85 -22.09 17.65
N TRP A 245 -3.03 -21.30 16.60
CA TRP A 245 -2.29 -20.06 16.39
C TRP A 245 -2.81 -18.88 17.22
N GLU A 246 -4.10 -18.85 17.54
CA GLU A 246 -4.66 -17.82 18.40
C GLU A 246 -4.23 -17.94 19.86
N ARG A 247 -3.96 -19.14 20.37
CA ARG A 247 -3.60 -19.33 21.78
C ARG A 247 -2.13 -19.07 22.09
N GLN A 248 -1.19 -19.38 21.20
CA GLN A 248 0.24 -19.17 21.50
C GLN A 248 0.70 -17.71 21.39
N TRP A 249 -0.07 -16.86 20.72
CA TRP A 249 0.23 -15.42 20.65
C TRP A 249 -0.22 -14.66 21.90
N PHE A 250 -1.21 -15.16 22.61
CA PHE A 250 -1.72 -14.52 23.83
C PHE A 250 -0.91 -14.84 25.08
N GLU A 251 -0.22 -15.97 25.17
CA GLU A 251 0.50 -16.38 26.38
C GLU A 251 1.97 -15.90 26.47
N LYS A 252 2.52 -15.26 25.45
CA LYS A 252 3.94 -14.92 25.43
C LYS A 252 4.26 -13.43 25.63
N TYR A 253 3.26 -12.57 25.77
CA TYR A 253 3.42 -11.13 25.91
C TYR A 253 2.42 -10.49 26.90
N GLU A 254 2.01 -11.23 27.96
CA GLU A 254 1.52 -10.62 29.20
C GLU A 254 2.66 -10.22 30.12
#